data_cde60ca9e7e00fbc14cbbe5aed30cc67
#
_entry.id   cde60ca9e7e00fbc14cbbe5aed30cc67
#
_cell.length_a   1.000
_cell.length_b   1.000
_cell.length_c   1.000
_cell.angle_alpha   90.00
_cell.angle_beta   90.00
_cell.angle_gamma   90.00
#
_symmetry.space_group_name_H-M   'P 1'
#
loop_
_entity.id
_entity.type
_entity.pdbx_description
1 polymer ?
#
loop_
_entity_poly.entity_id
_entity_poly.type
_entity_poly.pdbx_seq_one_letter_code
_entity_poly.pdbx_strand_id
1 'polypeptide(L)'
;MNLVVSSHETYVATGGCAFDPKKPTVVFVHGSGLDHRCWALQSRWFAYHGFSVFAPDFPGHSLSAGEPIKSIEAMGKWLVKALKLADCDSIHLVGHSA
;
A
#
# COMPACT_ATOMS: atom_id res chain seq x y z
N MET A 1 8.05 5.43 0.12
CA MET A 1 8.00 5.47 -1.36
C MET A 1 6.78 6.28 -1.79
N ASN A 2 6.94 7.08 -2.80
CA ASN A 2 5.84 7.90 -3.31
C ASN A 2 5.50 7.48 -4.74
N LEU A 3 4.21 7.38 -5.03
CA LEU A 3 3.68 7.10 -6.36
C LEU A 3 2.67 8.18 -6.73
N VAL A 4 2.48 8.40 -8.03
CA VAL A 4 1.39 9.25 -8.51
C VAL A 4 0.31 8.35 -9.08
N VAL A 5 -0.82 8.26 -8.38
CA VAL A 5 -1.96 7.43 -8.78
C VAL A 5 -3.12 8.36 -9.12
N SER A 6 -3.63 8.27 -10.36
CA SER A 6 -4.73 9.14 -10.84
C SER A 6 -4.44 10.63 -10.59
N SER A 7 -3.22 11.08 -10.87
CA SER A 7 -2.75 12.47 -10.71
C SER A 7 -2.63 12.95 -9.26
N HIS A 8 -2.71 12.04 -8.28
CA HIS A 8 -2.54 12.38 -6.86
C HIS A 8 -1.33 11.66 -6.28
N GLU A 9 -0.56 12.37 -5.47
CA GLU A 9 0.56 11.75 -4.76
C GLU A 9 0.05 10.78 -3.72
N THR A 10 0.66 9.59 -3.71
CA THR A 10 0.32 8.50 -2.81
C THR A 10 1.56 8.07 -2.06
N TYR A 11 1.47 8.04 -0.74
CA TYR A 11 2.54 7.52 0.09
C TYR A 11 2.37 6.01 0.27
N VAL A 12 3.46 5.27 0.10
CA VAL A 12 3.50 3.82 0.29
C VAL A 12 4.63 3.51 1.26
N ALA A 13 4.31 2.93 2.41
CA ALA A 13 5.32 2.46 3.35
C ALA A 13 5.90 1.14 2.84
N THR A 14 7.22 0.99 2.97
CA THR A 14 7.96 -0.16 2.45
C THR A 14 8.65 -0.97 3.56
N GLY A 15 8.30 -0.72 4.81
CA GLY A 15 8.77 -1.49 5.96
C GLY A 15 10.21 -1.21 6.38
N GLY A 16 10.83 -0.16 5.88
CA GLY A 16 12.20 0.21 6.22
C GLY A 16 13.26 -0.31 5.25
N CYS A 17 12.86 -1.05 4.20
CA CYS A 17 13.75 -1.51 3.13
C CYS A 17 13.28 -0.94 1.80
N ALA A 18 14.21 -0.77 0.86
CA ALA A 18 13.85 -0.33 -0.49
C ALA A 18 12.90 -1.34 -1.14
N PHE A 19 11.89 -0.84 -1.84
CA PHE A 19 10.93 -1.68 -2.54
C PHE A 19 11.59 -2.36 -3.75
N ASP A 20 11.48 -3.68 -3.82
CA ASP A 20 11.97 -4.47 -4.94
C ASP A 20 10.79 -5.24 -5.55
N PRO A 21 10.31 -4.86 -6.76
CA PRO A 21 9.14 -5.49 -7.37
C PRO A 21 9.35 -6.96 -7.74
N LYS A 22 10.61 -7.43 -7.77
CA LYS A 22 10.93 -8.82 -8.10
C LYS A 22 10.81 -9.76 -6.92
N LYS A 23 10.80 -9.23 -5.69
CA LYS A 23 10.57 -10.05 -4.50
C LYS A 23 9.08 -10.31 -4.33
N PRO A 24 8.69 -11.42 -3.65
CA PRO A 24 7.31 -11.57 -3.24
C PRO A 24 6.88 -10.35 -2.42
N THR A 25 5.75 -9.74 -2.81
CA THR A 25 5.29 -8.50 -2.22
C THR A 25 4.11 -8.76 -1.30
N VAL A 26 4.20 -8.30 -0.05
CA VAL A 26 3.08 -8.30 0.89
C VAL A 26 2.43 -6.92 0.84
N VAL A 27 1.15 -6.90 0.49
CA VAL A 27 0.35 -5.67 0.40
C VAL A 27 -0.52 -5.58 1.64
N PHE A 28 -0.27 -4.55 2.46
CA PHE A 28 -1.04 -4.31 3.68
C PHE A 28 -2.05 -3.20 3.44
N VAL A 29 -3.32 -3.54 3.59
CA VAL A 29 -4.45 -2.62 3.36
C VAL A 29 -5.03 -2.18 4.69
N HIS A 30 -4.93 -0.90 5.01
CA HIS A 30 -5.47 -0.36 6.27
C HIS A 30 -6.98 -0.20 6.22
N GLY A 31 -7.61 -0.18 7.40
CA GLY A 31 -9.03 0.08 7.52
C GLY A 31 -9.38 1.57 7.39
N SER A 32 -10.68 1.84 7.27
CA SER A 32 -11.19 3.20 7.17
C SER A 32 -10.79 4.02 8.39
N GLY A 33 -10.31 5.24 8.16
CA GLY A 33 -9.84 6.13 9.23
C GLY A 33 -8.45 5.81 9.78
N LEU A 34 -7.78 4.78 9.24
CA LEU A 34 -6.43 4.39 9.60
C LEU A 34 -5.43 4.82 8.51
N ASP A 35 -4.22 4.34 8.61
CA ASP A 35 -3.18 4.56 7.60
C ASP A 35 -2.14 3.42 7.68
N HIS A 36 -1.04 3.55 6.93
CA HIS A 36 0.02 2.54 6.87
C HIS A 36 0.58 2.17 8.26
N ARG A 37 0.47 3.05 9.25
CA ARG A 37 1.07 2.83 10.57
C ARG A 37 0.39 1.72 11.36
N CYS A 38 -0.85 1.35 11.03
CA CYS A 38 -1.50 0.22 11.67
C CYS A 38 -0.77 -1.11 11.39
N TRP A 39 0.06 -1.15 10.35
CA TRP A 39 0.84 -2.32 9.95
C TRP A 39 2.33 -2.17 10.24
N ALA A 40 2.75 -1.22 11.08
CA ALA A 40 4.17 -0.89 11.25
C ALA A 40 5.04 -2.08 11.65
N LEU A 41 4.61 -2.87 12.64
CA LEU A 41 5.38 -4.01 13.13
C LEU A 41 5.45 -5.13 12.08
N GLN A 42 4.33 -5.46 11.47
CA GLN A 42 4.25 -6.51 10.45
C GLN A 42 5.05 -6.12 9.20
N SER A 43 4.91 -4.87 8.77
CA SER A 43 5.65 -4.34 7.62
C SER A 43 7.15 -4.47 7.81
N ARG A 44 7.65 -4.10 8.98
CA ARG A 44 9.08 -4.18 9.28
C ARG A 44 9.56 -5.64 9.27
N TRP A 45 8.81 -6.54 9.88
CA TRP A 45 9.19 -7.94 9.92
C TRP A 45 9.32 -8.53 8.52
N PHE A 46 8.29 -8.35 7.67
CA PHE A 46 8.30 -8.89 6.31
C PHE A 46 9.38 -8.26 5.45
N ALA A 47 9.60 -6.95 5.57
CA ALA A 47 10.64 -6.27 4.79
C ALA A 47 12.04 -6.80 5.07
N TYR A 48 12.31 -7.23 6.30
CA TYR A 48 13.61 -7.77 6.70
C TYR A 48 13.70 -9.29 6.60
N HIS A 49 12.68 -9.95 6.07
CA HIS A 49 12.64 -11.42 5.93
C HIS A 49 12.38 -11.87 4.48
N GLY A 50 12.92 -11.15 3.52
CA GLY A 50 12.91 -11.57 2.10
C GLY A 50 11.71 -11.15 1.29
N PHE A 51 10.83 -10.28 1.84
CA PHE A 51 9.66 -9.76 1.13
C PHE A 51 9.83 -8.28 0.82
N SER A 52 9.19 -7.82 -0.23
CA SER A 52 8.91 -6.40 -0.39
C SER A 52 7.58 -6.09 0.28
N VAL A 53 7.47 -4.90 0.86
CA VAL A 53 6.26 -4.45 1.54
C VAL A 53 5.65 -3.29 0.77
N PHE A 54 4.34 -3.36 0.55
CA PHE A 54 3.55 -2.31 -0.08
C PHE A 54 2.38 -1.99 0.84
N ALA A 55 2.54 -0.96 1.65
CA ALA A 55 1.53 -0.53 2.61
C ALA A 55 1.09 0.90 2.28
N PRO A 56 0.16 1.08 1.33
CA PRO A 56 -0.24 2.40 0.88
C PRO A 56 -1.17 3.08 1.88
N ASP A 57 -1.07 4.42 1.93
CA ASP A 57 -2.14 5.25 2.49
C ASP A 57 -3.15 5.48 1.38
N PHE A 58 -4.41 5.11 1.60
CA PHE A 58 -5.46 5.35 0.62
C PHE A 58 -5.69 6.86 0.41
N PRO A 59 -6.23 7.26 -0.74
CA PRO A 59 -6.48 8.68 -1.01
C PRO A 59 -7.23 9.37 0.15
N GLY A 60 -6.77 10.57 0.50
CA GLY A 60 -7.33 11.34 1.61
C GLY A 60 -6.95 10.86 3.00
N HIS A 61 -6.08 9.86 3.12
CA HIS A 61 -5.59 9.34 4.40
C HIS A 61 -4.12 9.68 4.60
N SER A 62 -3.78 10.18 5.78
CA SER A 62 -2.40 10.47 6.20
C SER A 62 -1.59 11.21 5.14
N LEU A 63 -0.56 10.59 4.58
CA LEU A 63 0.40 11.22 3.66
C LEU A 63 -0.02 11.14 2.18
N SER A 64 -1.17 10.57 1.87
CA SER A 64 -1.69 10.50 0.51
C SER A 64 -2.68 11.62 0.22
N ALA A 65 -2.54 12.25 -0.95
CA ALA A 65 -3.43 13.30 -1.41
C ALA A 65 -4.71 12.71 -2.03
N GLY A 66 -5.68 13.58 -2.26
CA GLY A 66 -6.91 13.24 -2.97
C GLY A 66 -8.12 13.10 -2.06
N GLU A 67 -9.26 12.83 -2.67
CA GLU A 67 -10.50 12.61 -1.93
C GLU A 67 -10.60 11.16 -1.47
N PRO A 68 -11.13 10.92 -0.26
CA PRO A 68 -11.36 9.55 0.21
C PRO A 68 -12.25 8.78 -0.74
N ILE A 69 -11.88 7.51 -1.00
CA ILE A 69 -12.69 6.62 -1.83
C ILE A 69 -13.82 6.05 -0.98
N LYS A 70 -15.05 6.10 -1.49
CA LYS A 70 -16.25 5.77 -0.70
C LYS A 70 -16.81 4.38 -0.94
N SER A 71 -16.31 3.64 -1.93
CA SER A 71 -16.80 2.29 -2.19
C SER A 71 -15.64 1.28 -2.20
N ILE A 72 -15.95 0.06 -1.76
CA ILE A 72 -14.96 -1.04 -1.76
C ILE A 72 -14.53 -1.38 -3.19
N GLU A 73 -15.46 -1.34 -4.13
CA GLU A 73 -15.16 -1.59 -5.55
C GLU A 73 -14.15 -0.58 -6.10
N ALA A 74 -14.37 0.71 -5.81
CA ALA A 74 -13.45 1.77 -6.24
C ALA A 74 -12.09 1.65 -5.54
N MET A 75 -12.05 1.23 -4.27
CA MET A 75 -10.81 0.99 -3.55
C MET A 75 -10.01 -0.15 -4.19
N GLY A 76 -10.67 -1.24 -4.59
CA GLY A 76 -10.05 -2.35 -5.29
C GLY A 76 -9.43 -1.92 -6.62
N LYS A 77 -10.16 -1.15 -7.40
CA LYS A 77 -9.66 -0.60 -8.67
C LYS A 77 -8.47 0.32 -8.47
N TRP A 78 -8.52 1.18 -7.47
CA TRP A 78 -7.42 2.07 -7.12
C TRP A 78 -6.17 1.27 -6.73
N LEU A 79 -6.34 0.25 -5.89
CA LEU A 79 -5.25 -0.58 -5.43
C LEU A 79 -4.57 -1.33 -6.59
N VAL A 80 -5.35 -1.90 -7.51
CA VAL A 80 -4.82 -2.57 -8.71
C VAL A 80 -4.00 -1.58 -9.54
N LYS A 81 -4.49 -0.36 -9.71
CA LYS A 81 -3.78 0.68 -10.44
C LYS A 81 -2.45 1.04 -9.78
N ALA A 82 -2.45 1.20 -8.45
CA ALA A 82 -1.24 1.49 -7.69
C ALA A 82 -0.22 0.35 -7.80
N LEU A 83 -0.67 -0.90 -7.70
CA LEU A 83 0.20 -2.07 -7.80
C LEU A 83 0.81 -2.23 -9.19
N LYS A 84 0.07 -1.90 -10.23
CA LYS A 84 0.61 -1.89 -11.61
C LYS A 84 1.71 -0.85 -11.77
N LEU A 85 1.57 0.30 -11.15
CA LEU A 85 2.61 1.34 -11.17
C LEU A 85 3.88 0.88 -10.44
N ALA A 86 3.74 0.06 -9.40
CA ALA A 86 4.86 -0.51 -8.66
C ALA A 86 5.49 -1.71 -9.35
N ASP A 87 4.85 -2.25 -10.38
CA ASP A 87 5.35 -3.35 -11.22
C ASP A 87 5.63 -4.64 -10.44
N CYS A 88 4.73 -4.99 -9.54
CA CYS A 88 4.87 -6.17 -8.68
C CYS A 88 4.64 -7.47 -9.46
N ASP A 89 5.52 -8.47 -9.27
CA ASP A 89 5.40 -9.78 -9.90
C ASP A 89 4.51 -10.75 -9.12
N SER A 90 4.60 -10.73 -7.79
CA SER A 90 3.89 -11.66 -6.93
C SER A 90 3.36 -10.91 -5.72
N ILE A 91 2.06 -11.07 -5.43
CA ILE A 91 1.37 -10.27 -4.42
C ILE A 91 0.65 -11.18 -3.43
N HIS A 92 0.84 -10.88 -2.14
CA HIS A 92 0.08 -11.44 -1.03
C HIS A 92 -0.67 -10.30 -0.34
N LEU A 93 -1.98 -10.36 -0.31
CA LEU A 93 -2.83 -9.28 0.19
C LEU A 93 -3.26 -9.54 1.63
N VAL A 94 -3.01 -8.57 2.51
CA VAL A 94 -3.43 -8.62 3.92
C VAL A 94 -4.26 -7.37 4.21
N GLY A 95 -5.51 -7.57 4.60
CA GLY A 95 -6.42 -6.48 4.86
C GLY A 95 -6.82 -6.37 6.32
N HIS A 96 -7.09 -5.14 6.77
CA HIS A 96 -7.71 -4.84 8.05
C HIS A 96 -9.14 -4.42 7.80
N SER A 97 -10.04 -4.69 8.75
CA SER A 97 -11.45 -4.33 8.66
C SER A 97 -11.64 -2.86 8.28
N ALA A 98 -12.46 -2.62 7.28
CA ALA A 98 -12.75 -1.28 6.80
C ALA A 98 -14.07 -0.77 7.39
#